data_4f8701291dfe6b591f72005df179dd0c
#
_entry.id   4f8701291dfe6b591f72005df179dd0c
#
_cell.length_a   1.000
_cell.length_b   1.000
_cell.length_c   1.000
_cell.angle_alpha   90.00
_cell.angle_beta   90.00
_cell.angle_gamma   90.00
#
_symmetry.space_group_name_H-M   'P 1'
#
loop_
_entity.id
_entity.type
_entity.pdbx_description
1 polymer ?
#
loop_
_entity_poly.entity_id
_entity_poly.type
_entity_poly.pdbx_seq_one_letter_code
_entity_poly.pdbx_strand_id
1 'polypeptide(L)'
;TDPIARLQVETLDKNIHTYGCAAYFPFMDKGQGIIHVMGPEEGATLPGMTVVCGDSHTSTHGACAALAFGIGTSEVEHVLATQTLLTKKNRNMLVRVEGKLGAGITGKDVALAVIGKIGTAGGTGCTIEFAGSAIRSLSMEERMTLCNMAIEAGARSGLVAVDEKTIEYMRGKPLAPTGEDWDKAVSYWKTLVSDADAHFDVVVEMKAEDIRPMVTWGTSPEMVTSIDGVVPDPKDQPDPVKREGWERALKYMDLKPGTKITDIAPDHVFIGSCTNSRIEDLRMAAAVVAKLGRNVAPGVRQALVVPGSGLVRLQAEKEGLDQIFKKAGFEWREPGCSMCLAMNADRLNPGDRCA
;
A
#
# COMPACT_ATOMS: atom_id res chain seq x y z
N THR A 1 13.31 9.03 22.51
CA THR A 1 13.16 7.74 21.81
C THR A 1 12.59 6.72 22.77
N ASP A 2 11.55 6.03 22.33
CA ASP A 2 10.90 4.98 23.11
C ASP A 2 11.88 3.85 23.45
N PRO A 3 12.03 3.41 24.72
CA PRO A 3 12.98 2.40 25.11
C PRO A 3 12.74 1.03 24.44
N ILE A 4 11.47 0.67 24.19
CA ILE A 4 11.09 -0.60 23.55
C ILE A 4 11.49 -0.58 22.07
N ALA A 5 11.19 0.50 21.37
CA ALA A 5 11.60 0.66 19.97
C ALA A 5 13.13 0.63 19.81
N ARG A 6 13.85 1.25 20.75
CA ARG A 6 15.30 1.20 20.77
C ARG A 6 15.83 -0.23 20.98
N LEU A 7 15.27 -0.97 21.93
CA LEU A 7 15.65 -2.36 22.18
C LEU A 7 15.42 -3.25 20.96
N GLN A 8 14.32 -3.04 20.21
CA GLN A 8 14.05 -3.77 18.97
C GLN A 8 15.12 -3.53 17.92
N VAL A 9 15.51 -2.26 17.69
CA VAL A 9 16.55 -1.89 16.73
C VAL A 9 17.89 -2.49 17.13
N GLU A 10 18.31 -2.35 18.39
CA GLU A 10 19.58 -2.89 18.91
C GLU A 10 19.61 -4.43 18.83
N THR A 11 18.47 -5.08 19.08
CA THR A 11 18.36 -6.56 19.00
C THR A 11 18.48 -7.02 17.53
N LEU A 12 17.82 -6.33 16.60
CA LEU A 12 17.92 -6.63 15.17
C LEU A 12 19.37 -6.48 14.69
N ASP A 13 20.01 -5.37 15.02
CA ASP A 13 21.41 -5.11 14.65
C ASP A 13 22.36 -6.22 15.15
N LYS A 14 22.22 -6.60 16.42
CA LYS A 14 22.97 -7.72 17.00
C LYS A 14 22.72 -9.04 16.26
N ASN A 15 21.48 -9.35 15.96
CA ASN A 15 21.10 -10.61 15.30
C ASN A 15 21.66 -10.67 13.87
N ILE A 16 21.54 -9.58 13.10
CA ILE A 16 22.06 -9.49 11.74
C ILE A 16 23.57 -9.81 11.71
N HIS A 17 24.34 -9.22 12.63
CA HIS A 17 25.78 -9.49 12.73
C HIS A 17 26.07 -10.92 13.21
N THR A 18 25.28 -11.43 14.16
CA THR A 18 25.45 -12.79 14.70
C THR A 18 25.21 -13.86 13.64
N TYR A 19 24.22 -13.68 12.78
CA TYR A 19 23.84 -14.66 11.74
C TYR A 19 24.45 -14.37 10.37
N GLY A 20 25.20 -13.28 10.21
CA GLY A 20 25.94 -12.96 8.98
C GLY A 20 25.06 -12.72 7.77
N CYS A 21 23.99 -11.94 7.91
CA CYS A 21 23.11 -11.61 6.80
C CYS A 21 23.86 -10.83 5.69
N ALA A 22 23.64 -11.19 4.44
CA ALA A 22 24.39 -10.66 3.30
C ALA A 22 24.07 -9.20 2.97
N ALA A 23 22.84 -8.73 3.26
CA ALA A 23 22.42 -7.35 3.05
C ALA A 23 21.73 -6.81 4.31
N TYR A 24 22.17 -5.66 4.75
CA TYR A 24 21.61 -4.98 5.92
C TYR A 24 21.68 -3.46 5.74
N PHE A 25 20.58 -2.80 6.00
CA PHE A 25 20.42 -1.35 5.99
C PHE A 25 20.05 -0.91 7.42
N PRO A 26 21.03 -0.53 8.25
CA PRO A 26 20.79 -0.21 9.65
C PRO A 26 19.92 1.03 9.82
N PHE A 27 19.38 1.21 11.01
CA PHE A 27 18.58 2.39 11.34
C PHE A 27 19.34 3.69 11.02
N MET A 28 18.69 4.61 10.33
CA MET A 28 19.25 5.87 9.79
C MET A 28 20.21 5.71 8.60
N ASP A 29 20.40 4.51 8.06
CA ASP A 29 21.08 4.36 6.78
C ASP A 29 20.24 4.94 5.63
N LYS A 30 20.90 5.41 4.58
CA LYS A 30 20.21 5.97 3.41
C LYS A 30 19.33 4.95 2.66
N GLY A 31 19.67 3.67 2.72
CA GLY A 31 18.90 2.58 2.13
C GLY A 31 17.81 2.01 3.05
N GLN A 32 17.77 2.45 4.34
CA GLN A 32 16.77 1.98 5.29
C GLN A 32 15.38 2.50 4.95
N GLY A 33 14.36 1.69 5.17
CA GLY A 33 12.99 2.07 4.94
C GLY A 33 11.99 0.97 5.25
N ILE A 34 10.73 1.22 4.93
CA ILE A 34 9.68 0.21 4.95
C ILE A 34 10.04 -0.85 3.91
N ILE A 35 10.09 -2.12 4.30
CA ILE A 35 10.53 -3.22 3.41
C ILE A 35 9.71 -3.30 2.12
N HIS A 36 8.41 -2.97 2.16
CA HIS A 36 7.53 -2.96 0.99
C HIS A 36 7.77 -1.76 0.04
N VAL A 37 8.61 -0.81 0.45
CA VAL A 37 9.11 0.30 -0.38
C VAL A 37 10.52 0.00 -0.82
N MET A 38 11.46 -0.20 0.14
CA MET A 38 12.87 -0.33 -0.17
C MET A 38 13.21 -1.65 -0.87
N GLY A 39 12.49 -2.74 -0.59
CA GLY A 39 12.72 -4.03 -1.26
C GLY A 39 12.58 -3.97 -2.79
N PRO A 40 11.45 -3.47 -3.34
CA PRO A 40 11.35 -3.19 -4.77
C PRO A 40 12.29 -2.10 -5.26
N GLU A 41 12.52 -1.04 -4.46
CA GLU A 41 13.38 0.09 -4.82
C GLU A 41 14.83 -0.32 -5.01
N GLU A 42 15.35 -1.20 -4.17
CA GLU A 42 16.71 -1.75 -4.26
C GLU A 42 16.84 -2.93 -5.25
N GLY A 43 15.72 -3.44 -5.77
CA GLY A 43 15.71 -4.65 -6.60
C GLY A 43 15.89 -5.94 -5.82
N ALA A 44 15.66 -5.93 -4.51
CA ALA A 44 15.65 -7.14 -3.68
C ALA A 44 14.42 -8.01 -3.95
N THR A 45 13.36 -7.42 -4.49
CA THR A 45 12.17 -8.13 -4.95
C THR A 45 12.19 -8.25 -6.47
N LEU A 46 12.21 -9.47 -6.97
CA LEU A 46 12.27 -9.77 -8.41
C LEU A 46 11.08 -10.65 -8.82
N PRO A 47 10.65 -10.59 -10.11
CA PRO A 47 9.57 -11.44 -10.61
C PRO A 47 9.86 -12.94 -10.40
N GLY A 48 8.85 -13.68 -10.00
CA GLY A 48 8.94 -15.14 -9.76
C GLY A 48 9.50 -15.53 -8.38
N MET A 49 9.89 -14.57 -7.55
CA MET A 49 10.30 -14.85 -6.17
C MET A 49 9.11 -15.18 -5.28
N THR A 50 9.37 -15.92 -4.21
CA THR A 50 8.47 -16.01 -3.05
C THR A 50 9.00 -15.09 -1.96
N VAL A 51 8.15 -14.18 -1.46
CA VAL A 51 8.51 -13.20 -0.43
C VAL A 51 7.58 -13.37 0.76
N VAL A 52 8.15 -13.61 1.94
CA VAL A 52 7.40 -13.68 3.19
C VAL A 52 8.02 -12.76 4.24
N CYS A 53 7.18 -12.12 5.04
CA CYS A 53 7.59 -11.14 6.05
C CYS A 53 6.55 -11.11 7.16
N GLY A 54 6.92 -10.64 8.34
CA GLY A 54 6.03 -10.50 9.50
C GLY A 54 5.01 -9.36 9.40
N ASP A 55 4.71 -8.88 8.20
CA ASP A 55 3.77 -7.78 7.91
C ASP A 55 2.76 -8.22 6.84
N SER A 56 1.47 -7.92 7.06
CA SER A 56 0.39 -8.29 6.13
C SER A 56 0.55 -7.65 4.75
N HIS A 57 1.07 -6.41 4.68
CA HIS A 57 1.26 -5.70 3.40
C HIS A 57 2.45 -6.20 2.57
N THR A 58 3.04 -7.34 2.93
CA THR A 58 3.98 -8.09 2.07
C THR A 58 3.38 -8.39 0.69
N SER A 59 2.05 -8.44 0.58
CA SER A 59 1.33 -8.51 -0.71
C SER A 59 1.75 -7.44 -1.72
N THR A 60 2.28 -6.29 -1.28
CA THR A 60 2.82 -5.22 -2.13
C THR A 60 3.79 -5.74 -3.19
N HIS A 61 4.65 -6.70 -2.82
CA HIS A 61 5.68 -7.25 -3.70
C HIS A 61 5.10 -8.01 -4.90
N GLY A 62 3.80 -8.35 -4.86
CA GLY A 62 3.09 -8.95 -5.99
C GLY A 62 2.95 -8.03 -7.21
N ALA A 63 3.13 -6.71 -7.05
CA ALA A 63 3.25 -5.78 -8.16
C ALA A 63 4.47 -6.06 -9.06
N CYS A 64 5.48 -6.69 -8.48
CA CYS A 64 6.67 -7.19 -9.19
C CYS A 64 6.51 -8.65 -9.64
N ALA A 65 5.29 -9.18 -9.68
CA ALA A 65 4.99 -10.58 -9.98
C ALA A 65 5.70 -11.59 -9.04
N ALA A 66 5.94 -11.21 -7.79
CA ALA A 66 6.41 -12.10 -6.73
C ALA A 66 5.21 -12.70 -5.97
N LEU A 67 5.26 -13.97 -5.62
CA LEU A 67 4.28 -14.57 -4.71
C LEU A 67 4.61 -14.10 -3.28
N ALA A 68 3.88 -13.12 -2.80
CA ALA A 68 4.23 -12.40 -1.59
C ALA A 68 3.05 -12.32 -0.61
N PHE A 69 3.30 -12.66 0.67
CA PHE A 69 2.27 -12.61 1.71
C PHE A 69 2.87 -12.52 3.12
N GLY A 70 2.07 -11.97 4.04
CA GLY A 70 2.42 -11.88 5.44
C GLY A 70 2.34 -13.22 6.16
N ILE A 71 3.24 -13.43 7.14
CA ILE A 71 3.31 -14.61 8.01
C ILE A 71 3.47 -14.18 9.47
N GLY A 72 3.10 -15.06 10.39
CA GLY A 72 3.26 -14.81 11.81
C GLY A 72 4.71 -14.94 12.31
N THR A 73 5.00 -14.40 13.49
CA THR A 73 6.35 -14.38 14.06
C THR A 73 6.97 -15.77 14.19
N SER A 74 6.21 -16.78 14.60
CA SER A 74 6.68 -18.19 14.69
C SER A 74 6.98 -18.78 13.31
N GLU A 75 6.22 -18.37 12.27
CA GLU A 75 6.48 -18.78 10.89
C GLU A 75 7.75 -18.09 10.35
N VAL A 76 8.02 -16.83 10.73
CA VAL A 76 9.29 -16.15 10.40
C VAL A 76 10.47 -16.93 10.96
N GLU A 77 10.43 -17.33 12.24
CA GLU A 77 11.46 -18.16 12.85
C GLU A 77 11.65 -19.47 12.08
N HIS A 78 10.55 -20.16 11.76
CA HIS A 78 10.59 -21.41 10.99
C HIS A 78 11.22 -21.21 9.60
N VAL A 79 10.84 -20.18 8.87
CA VAL A 79 11.39 -19.87 7.54
C VAL A 79 12.87 -19.53 7.62
N LEU A 80 13.30 -18.73 8.60
CA LEU A 80 14.71 -18.41 8.79
C LEU A 80 15.55 -19.66 9.09
N ALA A 81 14.99 -20.63 9.86
CA ALA A 81 15.68 -21.85 10.22
C ALA A 81 15.70 -22.90 9.09
N THR A 82 14.63 -23.01 8.30
CA THR A 82 14.40 -24.14 7.38
C THR A 82 14.28 -23.76 5.90
N GLN A 83 14.10 -22.47 5.60
CA GLN A 83 13.78 -21.95 4.27
C GLN A 83 12.50 -22.54 3.67
N THR A 84 11.60 -23.02 4.51
CA THR A 84 10.32 -23.64 4.12
C THR A 84 9.16 -23.07 4.89
N LEU A 85 7.98 -23.16 4.30
CA LEU A 85 6.71 -22.82 4.93
C LEU A 85 5.62 -23.78 4.48
N LEU A 86 4.91 -24.38 5.45
CA LEU A 86 3.73 -25.18 5.16
C LEU A 86 2.51 -24.28 4.98
N THR A 87 1.92 -24.30 3.80
CA THR A 87 0.72 -23.50 3.50
C THR A 87 -0.28 -24.28 2.65
N LYS A 88 -1.55 -23.87 2.70
CA LYS A 88 -2.58 -24.39 1.79
C LYS A 88 -2.54 -23.61 0.48
N LYS A 89 -2.79 -24.30 -0.64
CA LYS A 89 -2.97 -23.65 -1.93
C LYS A 89 -4.17 -22.70 -1.87
N ASN A 90 -3.95 -21.45 -2.25
CA ASN A 90 -5.01 -20.45 -2.35
C ASN A 90 -5.88 -20.72 -3.61
N ARG A 91 -7.12 -20.23 -3.57
CA ARG A 91 -7.94 -20.10 -4.77
C ARG A 91 -7.41 -18.97 -5.63
N ASN A 92 -7.61 -19.06 -6.93
CA ASN A 92 -7.25 -18.01 -7.88
C ASN A 92 -8.44 -17.07 -8.08
N MET A 93 -8.24 -15.77 -7.87
CA MET A 93 -9.24 -14.74 -8.11
C MET A 93 -8.71 -13.76 -9.15
N LEU A 94 -9.52 -13.49 -10.17
CA LEU A 94 -9.22 -12.46 -11.17
C LEU A 94 -10.04 -11.21 -10.87
N VAL A 95 -9.37 -10.06 -10.76
CA VAL A 95 -9.99 -8.74 -10.78
C VAL A 95 -9.57 -8.05 -12.06
N ARG A 96 -10.49 -7.94 -13.02
CA ARG A 96 -10.25 -7.35 -14.32
C ARG A 96 -10.87 -5.95 -14.39
N VAL A 97 -10.05 -4.94 -14.64
CA VAL A 97 -10.50 -3.56 -14.83
C VAL A 97 -10.17 -3.13 -16.25
N GLU A 98 -11.19 -3.00 -17.07
CA GLU A 98 -11.05 -2.59 -18.47
C GLU A 98 -11.45 -1.13 -18.67
N GLY A 99 -10.90 -0.50 -19.70
CA GLY A 99 -11.15 0.88 -20.07
C GLY A 99 -10.04 1.83 -19.66
N LYS A 100 -10.37 3.11 -19.56
CA LYS A 100 -9.43 4.17 -19.24
C LYS A 100 -9.85 4.89 -17.96
N LEU A 101 -8.94 4.97 -17.00
CA LEU A 101 -9.15 5.73 -15.77
C LEU A 101 -9.32 7.22 -16.04
N GLY A 102 -10.25 7.84 -15.33
CA GLY A 102 -10.47 9.28 -15.38
C GLY A 102 -9.27 10.08 -14.85
N ALA A 103 -9.20 11.35 -15.19
CA ALA A 103 -8.14 12.24 -14.70
C ALA A 103 -8.21 12.34 -13.16
N GLY A 104 -7.07 12.16 -12.50
CA GLY A 104 -6.94 12.21 -11.04
C GLY A 104 -7.36 10.94 -10.30
N ILE A 105 -7.74 9.87 -11.03
CA ILE A 105 -7.95 8.56 -10.45
C ILE A 105 -6.60 7.84 -10.32
N THR A 106 -6.34 7.31 -9.14
CA THR A 106 -5.09 6.64 -8.78
C THR A 106 -5.29 5.14 -8.54
N GLY A 107 -4.20 4.40 -8.41
CA GLY A 107 -4.24 2.99 -8.01
C GLY A 107 -4.97 2.75 -6.69
N LYS A 108 -4.96 3.72 -5.76
CA LYS A 108 -5.70 3.66 -4.50
C LYS A 108 -7.22 3.73 -4.71
N ASP A 109 -7.68 4.57 -5.62
CA ASP A 109 -9.10 4.64 -5.96
C ASP A 109 -9.58 3.32 -6.57
N VAL A 110 -8.75 2.71 -7.43
CA VAL A 110 -9.03 1.37 -7.98
C VAL A 110 -9.14 0.34 -6.86
N ALA A 111 -8.18 0.31 -5.94
CA ALA A 111 -8.19 -0.61 -4.81
C ALA A 111 -9.43 -0.44 -3.94
N LEU A 112 -9.77 0.79 -3.56
CA LEU A 112 -10.97 1.10 -2.77
C LEU A 112 -12.26 0.74 -3.50
N ALA A 113 -12.34 0.97 -4.81
CA ALA A 113 -13.49 0.56 -5.62
C ALA A 113 -13.66 -0.97 -5.65
N VAL A 114 -12.56 -1.72 -5.76
CA VAL A 114 -12.57 -3.19 -5.67
C VAL A 114 -13.06 -3.62 -4.29
N ILE A 115 -12.49 -3.09 -3.20
CA ILE A 115 -12.86 -3.45 -1.83
C ILE A 115 -14.33 -3.09 -1.56
N GLY A 116 -14.78 -1.93 -1.99
CA GLY A 116 -16.20 -1.53 -1.89
C GLY A 116 -17.15 -2.48 -2.61
N LYS A 117 -16.71 -3.06 -3.74
CA LYS A 117 -17.50 -4.01 -4.53
C LYS A 117 -17.57 -5.41 -3.92
N ILE A 118 -16.43 -5.94 -3.43
CA ILE A 118 -16.37 -7.34 -2.96
C ILE A 118 -16.43 -7.47 -1.44
N GLY A 119 -16.25 -6.37 -0.70
CA GLY A 119 -16.14 -6.35 0.76
C GLY A 119 -14.78 -6.81 1.27
N THR A 120 -14.54 -6.60 2.58
CA THR A 120 -13.29 -6.99 3.26
C THR A 120 -13.07 -8.49 3.41
N ALA A 121 -14.07 -9.30 3.13
CA ALA A 121 -13.98 -10.77 3.14
C ALA A 121 -14.07 -11.40 1.74
N GLY A 122 -14.28 -10.60 0.67
CA GLY A 122 -14.50 -11.10 -0.68
C GLY A 122 -13.33 -11.91 -1.26
N GLY A 123 -12.10 -11.54 -0.91
CA GLY A 123 -10.87 -12.22 -1.31
C GLY A 123 -10.40 -13.32 -0.36
N THR A 124 -11.16 -13.66 0.69
CA THR A 124 -10.72 -14.64 1.70
C THR A 124 -10.33 -15.98 1.09
N GLY A 125 -9.13 -16.44 1.40
CA GLY A 125 -8.55 -17.68 0.88
C GLY A 125 -8.14 -17.62 -0.60
N CYS A 126 -8.08 -16.41 -1.18
CA CYS A 126 -7.65 -16.20 -2.56
C CYS A 126 -6.29 -15.51 -2.65
N THR A 127 -5.62 -15.71 -3.77
CA THR A 127 -4.63 -14.79 -4.33
C THR A 127 -5.30 -14.06 -5.49
N ILE A 128 -5.26 -12.73 -5.48
CA ILE A 128 -5.90 -11.91 -6.53
C ILE A 128 -4.89 -11.60 -7.62
N GLU A 129 -5.20 -11.95 -8.87
CA GLU A 129 -4.54 -11.39 -10.03
C GLU A 129 -5.31 -10.14 -10.51
N PHE A 130 -4.64 -9.00 -10.53
CA PHE A 130 -5.17 -7.78 -11.10
C PHE A 130 -4.78 -7.66 -12.56
N ALA A 131 -5.77 -7.53 -13.45
CA ALA A 131 -5.59 -7.51 -14.90
C ALA A 131 -6.50 -6.50 -15.58
N GLY A 132 -6.36 -6.37 -16.89
CA GLY A 132 -7.13 -5.47 -17.73
C GLY A 132 -6.35 -4.26 -18.21
N SER A 133 -6.91 -3.52 -19.15
CA SER A 133 -6.24 -2.37 -19.79
C SER A 133 -5.96 -1.25 -18.80
N ALA A 134 -6.86 -0.99 -17.86
CA ALA A 134 -6.66 0.00 -16.81
C ALA A 134 -5.49 -0.37 -15.89
N ILE A 135 -5.38 -1.64 -15.47
CA ILE A 135 -4.27 -2.11 -14.62
C ILE A 135 -2.92 -2.02 -15.34
N ARG A 136 -2.88 -2.40 -16.61
CA ARG A 136 -1.67 -2.24 -17.43
C ARG A 136 -1.25 -0.78 -17.60
N SER A 137 -2.19 0.16 -17.55
CA SER A 137 -1.88 1.60 -17.65
C SER A 137 -1.23 2.17 -16.38
N LEU A 138 -1.48 1.59 -15.20
CA LEU A 138 -0.92 2.03 -13.93
C LEU A 138 0.61 2.02 -13.93
N SER A 139 1.21 2.95 -13.19
CA SER A 139 2.64 2.92 -12.86
C SER A 139 2.98 1.74 -11.95
N MET A 140 4.26 1.46 -11.72
CA MET A 140 4.66 0.42 -10.78
C MET A 140 4.27 0.78 -9.35
N GLU A 141 4.37 2.03 -8.98
CA GLU A 141 3.98 2.57 -7.68
C GLU A 141 2.47 2.38 -7.43
N GLU A 142 1.64 2.67 -8.42
CA GLU A 142 0.19 2.42 -8.34
C GLU A 142 -0.16 0.93 -8.29
N ARG A 143 0.56 0.07 -9.03
CA ARG A 143 0.42 -1.40 -8.93
C ARG A 143 0.82 -1.90 -7.53
N MET A 144 1.85 -1.32 -6.91
CA MET A 144 2.25 -1.61 -5.53
C MET A 144 1.14 -1.22 -4.56
N THR A 145 0.51 -0.06 -4.73
CA THR A 145 -0.65 0.37 -3.93
C THR A 145 -1.80 -0.63 -4.06
N LEU A 146 -2.10 -1.06 -5.28
CA LEU A 146 -3.17 -2.02 -5.56
C LEU A 146 -2.92 -3.39 -4.91
N CYS A 147 -1.71 -3.95 -5.08
CA CYS A 147 -1.32 -5.22 -4.46
C CYS A 147 -1.20 -5.10 -2.94
N ASN A 148 -0.72 -3.95 -2.42
CA ASN A 148 -0.67 -3.64 -1.00
C ASN A 148 -2.06 -3.78 -0.38
N MET A 149 -3.06 -3.17 -0.99
CA MET A 149 -4.43 -3.16 -0.48
C MET A 149 -5.25 -4.42 -0.80
N ALA A 150 -4.67 -5.45 -1.41
CA ALA A 150 -5.33 -6.74 -1.59
C ALA A 150 -5.68 -7.40 -0.25
N ILE A 151 -4.89 -7.13 0.80
CA ILE A 151 -5.13 -7.66 2.14
C ILE A 151 -6.41 -7.09 2.77
N GLU A 152 -6.76 -5.82 2.47
CA GLU A 152 -8.00 -5.20 2.94
C GLU A 152 -9.25 -5.80 2.28
N ALA A 153 -9.10 -6.46 1.14
CA ALA A 153 -10.14 -7.28 0.53
C ALA A 153 -10.21 -8.71 1.12
N GLY A 154 -9.38 -9.02 2.11
CA GLY A 154 -9.27 -10.34 2.74
C GLY A 154 -8.41 -11.34 1.96
N ALA A 155 -7.80 -10.94 0.85
CA ALA A 155 -6.93 -11.82 0.08
C ALA A 155 -5.58 -12.04 0.77
N ARG A 156 -4.96 -13.17 0.51
CA ARG A 156 -3.63 -13.47 1.04
C ARG A 156 -2.53 -12.74 0.29
N SER A 157 -2.72 -12.50 -1.01
CA SER A 157 -1.77 -11.82 -1.88
C SER A 157 -2.50 -11.15 -3.04
N GLY A 158 -1.86 -10.12 -3.60
CA GLY A 158 -2.23 -9.54 -4.88
C GLY A 158 -1.07 -9.71 -5.86
N LEU A 159 -1.36 -9.88 -7.13
CA LEU A 159 -0.38 -10.07 -8.20
C LEU A 159 -0.74 -9.21 -9.41
N VAL A 160 0.27 -8.69 -10.09
CA VAL A 160 0.17 -8.15 -11.45
C VAL A 160 1.16 -8.90 -12.31
N ALA A 161 0.71 -9.40 -13.46
CA ALA A 161 1.57 -10.11 -14.41
C ALA A 161 2.72 -9.21 -14.91
N VAL A 162 3.86 -9.84 -15.23
CA VAL A 162 5.02 -9.13 -15.78
C VAL A 162 4.66 -8.49 -17.13
N ASP A 163 5.06 -7.24 -17.29
CA ASP A 163 5.05 -6.52 -18.56
C ASP A 163 6.33 -5.69 -18.73
N GLU A 164 6.42 -4.93 -19.80
CA GLU A 164 7.60 -4.09 -20.06
C GLU A 164 7.84 -3.03 -18.96
N LYS A 165 6.78 -2.54 -18.29
CA LYS A 165 6.93 -1.61 -17.15
C LYS A 165 7.61 -2.29 -15.96
N THR A 166 7.25 -3.54 -15.67
CA THR A 166 7.88 -4.33 -14.62
C THR A 166 9.36 -4.53 -14.90
N ILE A 167 9.69 -4.92 -16.14
CA ILE A 167 11.09 -5.15 -16.56
C ILE A 167 11.90 -3.85 -16.48
N GLU A 168 11.36 -2.75 -16.99
CA GLU A 168 12.05 -1.46 -16.96
C GLU A 168 12.23 -0.93 -15.53
N TYR A 169 11.25 -1.12 -14.66
CA TYR A 169 11.35 -0.76 -13.25
C TYR A 169 12.49 -1.48 -12.53
N MET A 170 12.76 -2.74 -12.88
CA MET A 170 13.86 -3.53 -12.29
C MET A 170 15.23 -3.22 -12.87
N ARG A 171 15.27 -2.59 -14.05
CA ARG A 171 16.54 -2.33 -14.76
C ARG A 171 17.48 -1.43 -13.96
N GLY A 172 18.72 -1.92 -13.75
CA GLY A 172 19.78 -1.14 -13.11
C GLY A 172 19.60 -0.92 -11.61
N LYS A 173 18.66 -1.62 -10.97
CA LYS A 173 18.55 -1.60 -9.51
C LYS A 173 19.73 -2.30 -8.86
N PRO A 174 20.18 -1.86 -7.65
CA PRO A 174 21.41 -2.35 -7.02
C PRO A 174 21.49 -3.87 -6.85
N LEU A 175 20.37 -4.52 -6.51
CA LEU A 175 20.30 -5.96 -6.27
C LEU A 175 19.67 -6.75 -7.43
N ALA A 176 19.35 -6.09 -8.54
CA ALA A 176 18.85 -6.76 -9.74
C ALA A 176 19.98 -7.42 -10.53
N PRO A 177 19.71 -8.49 -11.30
CA PRO A 177 20.69 -9.12 -12.18
C PRO A 177 21.28 -8.14 -13.19
N THR A 178 22.52 -8.40 -13.62
CA THR A 178 23.23 -7.59 -14.62
C THR A 178 23.83 -8.46 -15.72
N GLY A 179 24.15 -7.87 -16.88
CA GLY A 179 24.81 -8.59 -17.99
C GLY A 179 23.97 -9.78 -18.49
N GLU A 180 24.62 -10.91 -18.72
CA GLU A 180 23.96 -12.14 -19.23
C GLU A 180 22.88 -12.68 -18.27
N ASP A 181 23.04 -12.49 -16.96
CA ASP A 181 22.04 -12.92 -15.98
C ASP A 181 20.77 -12.07 -16.04
N TRP A 182 20.90 -10.79 -16.42
CA TRP A 182 19.76 -9.94 -16.73
C TRP A 182 18.97 -10.49 -17.93
N ASP A 183 19.64 -10.87 -19.00
CA ASP A 183 18.99 -11.38 -20.22
C ASP A 183 18.26 -12.70 -19.94
N LYS A 184 18.87 -13.60 -19.16
CA LYS A 184 18.24 -14.85 -18.71
C LYS A 184 17.02 -14.57 -17.84
N ALA A 185 17.16 -13.63 -16.86
CA ALA A 185 16.10 -13.25 -15.97
C ALA A 185 14.90 -12.66 -16.74
N VAL A 186 15.13 -11.72 -17.65
CA VAL A 186 14.07 -11.14 -18.50
C VAL A 186 13.37 -12.19 -19.34
N SER A 187 14.12 -13.15 -19.91
CA SER A 187 13.54 -14.25 -20.68
C SER A 187 12.60 -15.12 -19.83
N TYR A 188 13.00 -15.40 -18.59
CA TYR A 188 12.17 -16.12 -17.62
C TYR A 188 10.97 -15.27 -17.17
N TRP A 189 11.19 -14.01 -16.79
CA TRP A 189 10.13 -13.14 -16.28
C TRP A 189 8.98 -12.96 -17.28
N LYS A 190 9.28 -12.89 -18.58
CA LYS A 190 8.27 -12.81 -19.65
C LYS A 190 7.35 -14.02 -19.73
N THR A 191 7.70 -15.13 -19.08
CA THR A 191 6.82 -16.30 -18.96
C THR A 191 5.84 -16.22 -17.79
N LEU A 192 6.01 -15.24 -16.89
CA LEU A 192 5.19 -15.08 -15.68
C LEU A 192 3.90 -14.28 -15.97
N VAL A 193 3.10 -14.85 -16.86
CA VAL A 193 1.77 -14.36 -17.24
C VAL A 193 0.80 -15.52 -17.20
N SER A 194 -0.45 -15.26 -16.87
CA SER A 194 -1.48 -16.31 -16.93
C SER A 194 -1.79 -16.69 -18.37
N ASP A 195 -1.96 -17.98 -18.61
CA ASP A 195 -2.38 -18.52 -19.92
C ASP A 195 -3.75 -17.97 -20.31
N ALA A 196 -4.04 -17.93 -21.61
CA ALA A 196 -5.30 -17.40 -22.12
C ALA A 196 -6.54 -18.20 -21.64
N ASP A 197 -6.36 -19.48 -21.33
CA ASP A 197 -7.34 -20.41 -20.80
C ASP A 197 -7.18 -20.67 -19.29
N ALA A 198 -6.42 -19.87 -18.58
CA ALA A 198 -6.22 -20.01 -17.13
C ALA A 198 -7.57 -20.00 -16.39
N HIS A 199 -7.74 -20.97 -15.50
CA HIS A 199 -8.94 -21.07 -14.68
C HIS A 199 -8.83 -20.18 -13.41
N PHE A 200 -9.85 -19.37 -13.19
CA PHE A 200 -10.03 -18.59 -11.96
C PHE A 200 -11.27 -19.06 -11.22
N ASP A 201 -11.14 -19.30 -9.92
CA ASP A 201 -12.26 -19.71 -9.05
C ASP A 201 -13.28 -18.57 -8.86
N VAL A 202 -12.81 -17.34 -8.93
CA VAL A 202 -13.63 -16.12 -8.81
C VAL A 202 -13.18 -15.10 -9.85
N VAL A 203 -14.14 -14.49 -10.55
CA VAL A 203 -13.86 -13.41 -11.51
C VAL A 203 -14.70 -12.19 -11.15
N VAL A 204 -14.04 -11.04 -11.05
CA VAL A 204 -14.66 -9.74 -10.82
C VAL A 204 -14.29 -8.82 -11.97
N GLU A 205 -15.30 -8.32 -12.67
CA GLU A 205 -15.11 -7.39 -13.79
C GLU A 205 -15.58 -6.00 -13.40
N MET A 206 -14.80 -4.99 -13.79
CA MET A 206 -15.07 -3.57 -13.55
C MET A 206 -14.71 -2.74 -14.77
N LYS A 207 -15.41 -1.61 -14.92
CA LYS A 207 -15.10 -0.60 -15.92
C LYS A 207 -14.33 0.55 -15.26
N ALA A 208 -13.23 0.96 -15.85
CA ALA A 208 -12.40 2.04 -15.32
C ALA A 208 -13.14 3.38 -15.27
N GLU A 209 -14.06 3.60 -16.21
CA GLU A 209 -14.87 4.81 -16.31
C GLU A 209 -15.86 4.99 -15.15
N ASP A 210 -16.22 3.89 -14.45
CA ASP A 210 -17.14 3.91 -13.31
C ASP A 210 -16.42 4.25 -12.00
N ILE A 211 -15.07 4.23 -11.99
CA ILE A 211 -14.27 4.51 -10.79
C ILE A 211 -14.17 6.02 -10.59
N ARG A 212 -14.50 6.47 -9.39
CA ARG A 212 -14.45 7.87 -8.95
C ARG A 212 -13.32 8.05 -7.94
N PRO A 213 -12.91 9.28 -7.62
CA PRO A 213 -12.05 9.52 -6.46
C PRO A 213 -12.74 9.02 -5.19
N MET A 214 -12.10 8.07 -4.50
CA MET A 214 -12.71 7.30 -3.41
C MET A 214 -12.16 7.73 -2.04
N VAL A 215 -13.00 7.60 -1.02
CA VAL A 215 -12.65 7.85 0.38
C VAL A 215 -13.40 6.90 1.30
N THR A 216 -12.78 6.48 2.40
CA THR A 216 -13.45 5.72 3.45
C THR A 216 -14.09 6.67 4.46
N TRP A 217 -15.32 6.35 4.89
CA TRP A 217 -16.08 7.15 5.86
C TRP A 217 -16.26 6.45 7.21
N GLY A 218 -15.87 5.18 7.32
CA GLY A 218 -16.14 4.36 8.49
C GLY A 218 -14.89 3.67 9.05
N THR A 219 -15.10 2.58 9.77
CA THR A 219 -14.06 1.82 10.49
C THR A 219 -13.50 0.64 9.69
N SER A 220 -13.94 0.46 8.43
CA SER A 220 -13.50 -0.61 7.54
C SER A 220 -13.29 -0.05 6.12
N PRO A 221 -12.28 -0.53 5.37
CA PRO A 221 -12.04 -0.10 3.99
C PRO A 221 -13.19 -0.38 3.00
N GLU A 222 -14.12 -1.29 3.33
CA GLU A 222 -15.34 -1.48 2.52
C GLU A 222 -16.38 -0.37 2.71
N MET A 223 -16.26 0.40 3.80
CA MET A 223 -17.10 1.56 4.07
C MET A 223 -16.60 2.77 3.28
N VAL A 224 -16.75 2.69 1.97
CA VAL A 224 -16.18 3.61 0.99
C VAL A 224 -17.28 4.34 0.23
N THR A 225 -16.99 5.57 -0.18
CA THR A 225 -17.84 6.38 -1.06
C THR A 225 -16.97 7.29 -1.92
N SER A 226 -17.55 7.98 -2.91
CA SER A 226 -16.83 8.98 -3.68
C SER A 226 -16.62 10.27 -2.86
N ILE A 227 -15.55 11.01 -3.15
CA ILE A 227 -15.22 12.26 -2.45
C ILE A 227 -16.32 13.33 -2.58
N ASP A 228 -17.09 13.30 -3.66
CA ASP A 228 -18.24 14.17 -3.92
C ASP A 228 -19.55 13.62 -3.35
N GLY A 229 -19.49 12.50 -2.64
CA GLY A 229 -20.62 11.83 -2.03
C GLY A 229 -20.95 12.33 -0.62
N VAL A 230 -21.79 11.57 0.04
CA VAL A 230 -22.22 11.80 1.42
C VAL A 230 -21.98 10.55 2.26
N VAL A 231 -21.90 10.72 3.57
CA VAL A 231 -21.91 9.63 4.55
C VAL A 231 -23.23 8.87 4.39
N PRO A 232 -23.22 7.55 4.09
CA PRO A 232 -24.46 6.78 3.86
C PRO A 232 -25.37 6.70 5.08
N ASP A 233 -26.68 6.56 4.85
CA ASP A 233 -27.63 6.28 5.93
C ASP A 233 -27.70 4.75 6.16
N PRO A 234 -27.49 4.26 7.39
CA PRO A 234 -27.66 2.84 7.70
C PRO A 234 -29.05 2.27 7.31
N LYS A 235 -30.10 3.10 7.27
CA LYS A 235 -31.44 2.68 6.85
C LYS A 235 -31.50 2.21 5.41
N ASP A 236 -30.59 2.70 4.56
CA ASP A 236 -30.50 2.31 3.16
C ASP A 236 -29.77 0.97 2.96
N GLN A 237 -29.14 0.43 4.01
CA GLN A 237 -28.48 -0.88 3.97
C GLN A 237 -29.51 -2.01 4.19
N PRO A 238 -29.77 -2.86 3.18
CA PRO A 238 -30.76 -3.91 3.27
C PRO A 238 -30.38 -5.06 4.20
N ASP A 239 -29.07 -5.36 4.30
CA ASP A 239 -28.56 -6.41 5.18
C ASP A 239 -28.56 -5.91 6.64
N PRO A 240 -29.28 -6.56 7.55
CA PRO A 240 -29.39 -6.11 8.93
C PRO A 240 -28.04 -6.16 9.69
N VAL A 241 -27.16 -7.12 9.37
CA VAL A 241 -25.85 -7.26 10.02
C VAL A 241 -24.93 -6.12 9.58
N LYS A 242 -24.91 -5.82 8.29
CA LYS A 242 -24.15 -4.68 7.75
C LYS A 242 -24.70 -3.36 8.25
N ARG A 243 -26.04 -3.22 8.35
CA ARG A 243 -26.69 -2.02 8.89
C ARG A 243 -26.23 -1.73 10.32
N GLU A 244 -26.28 -2.72 11.20
CA GLU A 244 -25.77 -2.59 12.56
C GLU A 244 -24.28 -2.23 12.60
N GLY A 245 -23.47 -2.81 11.69
CA GLY A 245 -22.07 -2.46 11.51
C GLY A 245 -21.88 -0.98 11.12
N TRP A 246 -22.71 -0.47 10.20
CA TRP A 246 -22.67 0.95 9.81
C TRP A 246 -23.09 1.88 10.96
N GLU A 247 -24.12 1.52 11.74
CA GLU A 247 -24.53 2.30 12.91
C GLU A 247 -23.40 2.39 13.94
N ARG A 248 -22.72 1.28 14.22
CA ARG A 248 -21.55 1.27 15.12
C ARG A 248 -20.40 2.12 14.59
N ALA A 249 -20.11 2.02 13.27
CA ALA A 249 -19.05 2.79 12.63
C ALA A 249 -19.35 4.29 12.68
N LEU A 250 -20.56 4.71 12.36
CA LEU A 250 -20.96 6.13 12.43
C LEU A 250 -20.87 6.69 13.85
N LYS A 251 -21.27 5.89 14.83
CA LYS A 251 -21.14 6.26 16.25
C LYS A 251 -19.66 6.41 16.67
N TYR A 252 -18.79 5.48 16.21
CA TYR A 252 -17.36 5.52 16.50
C TYR A 252 -16.67 6.71 15.85
N MET A 253 -16.98 6.98 14.58
CA MET A 253 -16.43 8.10 13.80
C MET A 253 -17.05 9.46 14.16
N ASP A 254 -18.10 9.48 14.97
CA ASP A 254 -18.90 10.67 15.27
C ASP A 254 -19.38 11.39 13.99
N LEU A 255 -19.88 10.59 13.02
CA LEU A 255 -20.41 11.09 11.76
C LEU A 255 -21.93 10.91 11.70
N LYS A 256 -22.58 11.85 11.02
CA LYS A 256 -24.04 11.81 10.80
C LYS A 256 -24.33 11.39 9.36
N PRO A 257 -25.33 10.53 9.13
CA PRO A 257 -25.83 10.23 7.79
C PRO A 257 -26.13 11.52 7.01
N GLY A 258 -25.84 11.52 5.71
CA GLY A 258 -26.06 12.67 4.83
C GLY A 258 -25.02 13.78 4.93
N THR A 259 -24.03 13.71 5.85
CA THR A 259 -22.92 14.65 5.88
C THR A 259 -22.12 14.54 4.60
N LYS A 260 -21.90 15.66 3.90
CA LYS A 260 -21.01 15.65 2.72
C LYS A 260 -19.57 15.31 3.17
N ILE A 261 -18.92 14.46 2.40
CA ILE A 261 -17.53 14.07 2.70
C ILE A 261 -16.62 15.28 2.76
N THR A 262 -16.81 16.26 1.88
CA THR A 262 -16.03 17.51 1.85
C THR A 262 -16.25 18.45 3.02
N ASP A 263 -17.28 18.22 3.83
CA ASP A 263 -17.58 19.03 5.02
C ASP A 263 -16.97 18.43 6.29
N ILE A 264 -16.35 17.25 6.21
CA ILE A 264 -15.67 16.60 7.33
C ILE A 264 -14.32 17.28 7.56
N ALA A 265 -14.11 17.81 8.76
CA ALA A 265 -12.87 18.46 9.12
C ALA A 265 -12.00 17.53 10.00
N PRO A 266 -10.84 17.05 9.51
CA PRO A 266 -9.91 16.27 10.30
C PRO A 266 -9.08 17.17 11.23
N ASP A 267 -8.66 16.62 12.37
CA ASP A 267 -7.69 17.24 13.30
C ASP A 267 -6.25 16.92 12.89
N HIS A 268 -6.05 15.82 12.21
CA HIS A 268 -4.76 15.32 11.75
C HIS A 268 -4.79 14.97 10.27
N VAL A 269 -3.66 15.14 9.61
CA VAL A 269 -3.44 14.71 8.21
C VAL A 269 -2.17 13.89 8.15
N PHE A 270 -2.24 12.73 7.50
CA PHE A 270 -1.09 11.83 7.35
C PHE A 270 -0.90 11.43 5.89
N ILE A 271 0.25 11.75 5.34
CA ILE A 271 0.70 11.29 4.01
C ILE A 271 1.90 10.39 4.23
N GLY A 272 1.75 9.10 3.95
CA GLY A 272 2.80 8.14 4.27
C GLY A 272 2.37 6.68 4.10
N SER A 273 2.97 5.80 4.87
CA SER A 273 2.80 4.35 4.90
C SER A 273 3.38 3.59 3.71
N CYS A 274 3.43 2.26 3.78
CA CYS A 274 3.82 1.41 2.65
C CYS A 274 2.87 1.53 1.45
N THR A 275 1.66 2.04 1.65
CA THR A 275 0.65 2.21 0.60
C THR A 275 1.00 3.38 -0.33
N ASN A 276 1.27 4.58 0.23
CA ASN A 276 1.46 5.81 -0.55
C ASN A 276 2.56 6.72 0.03
N SER A 277 3.80 6.25 0.02
CA SER A 277 4.95 7.04 0.47
C SER A 277 6.17 6.91 -0.46
N ARG A 278 5.95 6.45 -1.70
CA ARG A 278 6.97 6.39 -2.75
C ARG A 278 7.14 7.77 -3.39
N ILE A 279 8.19 7.93 -4.16
CA ILE A 279 8.50 9.25 -4.75
C ILE A 279 7.37 9.79 -5.63
N GLU A 280 6.68 8.92 -6.37
CA GLU A 280 5.56 9.31 -7.23
C GLU A 280 4.38 9.83 -6.40
N ASP A 281 4.05 9.16 -5.29
CA ASP A 281 3.00 9.57 -4.35
C ASP A 281 3.29 10.97 -3.79
N LEU A 282 4.54 11.19 -3.34
CA LEU A 282 4.97 12.48 -2.79
C LEU A 282 4.96 13.60 -3.83
N ARG A 283 5.33 13.30 -5.09
CA ARG A 283 5.24 14.27 -6.19
C ARG A 283 3.79 14.67 -6.46
N MET A 284 2.87 13.69 -6.50
CA MET A 284 1.45 13.97 -6.70
C MET A 284 0.87 14.81 -5.57
N ALA A 285 1.14 14.45 -4.32
CA ALA A 285 0.70 15.21 -3.16
C ALA A 285 1.27 16.64 -3.13
N ALA A 286 2.58 16.79 -3.39
CA ALA A 286 3.23 18.09 -3.46
C ALA A 286 2.66 18.96 -4.60
N ALA A 287 2.33 18.37 -5.75
CA ALA A 287 1.71 19.09 -6.86
C ALA A 287 0.32 19.63 -6.48
N VAL A 288 -0.48 18.88 -5.73
CA VAL A 288 -1.77 19.33 -5.20
C VAL A 288 -1.57 20.50 -4.23
N VAL A 289 -0.66 20.36 -3.27
CA VAL A 289 -0.33 21.42 -2.28
C VAL A 289 0.13 22.69 -2.98
N ALA A 290 1.06 22.57 -3.93
CA ALA A 290 1.59 23.71 -4.69
C ALA A 290 0.50 24.40 -5.54
N LYS A 291 -0.35 23.61 -6.23
CA LYS A 291 -1.45 24.11 -7.06
C LYS A 291 -2.49 24.87 -6.25
N LEU A 292 -2.83 24.35 -5.06
CA LEU A 292 -3.81 25.01 -4.18
C LEU A 292 -3.26 26.29 -3.55
N GLY A 293 -1.94 26.36 -3.31
CA GLY A 293 -1.27 27.51 -2.72
C GLY A 293 -1.80 27.87 -1.31
N ARG A 294 -2.37 26.90 -0.61
CA ARG A 294 -2.96 27.07 0.72
C ARG A 294 -2.12 26.37 1.76
N ASN A 295 -2.08 26.91 2.96
CA ASN A 295 -1.49 26.25 4.12
C ASN A 295 -2.46 25.20 4.68
N VAL A 296 -1.90 24.31 5.52
CA VAL A 296 -2.67 23.42 6.40
C VAL A 296 -3.71 24.23 7.14
N ALA A 297 -4.95 23.77 7.19
CA ALA A 297 -6.07 24.50 7.78
C ALA A 297 -5.84 24.75 9.28
N PRO A 298 -6.25 25.91 9.83
CA PRO A 298 -6.01 26.25 11.24
C PRO A 298 -6.58 25.24 12.25
N GLY A 299 -7.60 24.46 11.87
CA GLY A 299 -8.19 23.41 12.71
C GLY A 299 -7.38 22.12 12.74
N VAL A 300 -6.44 21.92 11.84
CA VAL A 300 -5.57 20.75 11.82
C VAL A 300 -4.44 20.95 12.82
N ARG A 301 -4.37 20.08 13.83
CA ARG A 301 -3.36 20.14 14.90
C ARG A 301 -2.01 19.61 14.43
N GLN A 302 -2.03 18.64 13.55
CA GLN A 302 -0.81 18.03 13.01
C GLN A 302 -1.03 17.53 11.59
N ALA A 303 -0.10 17.83 10.71
CA ALA A 303 -0.07 17.32 9.33
C ALA A 303 1.32 16.74 9.05
N LEU A 304 1.38 15.42 8.81
CA LEU A 304 2.62 14.68 8.64
C LEU A 304 2.83 14.24 7.21
N VAL A 305 4.08 14.32 6.74
CA VAL A 305 4.54 13.66 5.52
C VAL A 305 5.72 12.77 5.87
N VAL A 306 5.59 11.49 5.58
CA VAL A 306 6.57 10.47 5.96
C VAL A 306 7.02 9.69 4.73
N PRO A 307 8.26 9.90 4.24
CA PRO A 307 8.80 9.12 3.12
C PRO A 307 8.89 7.63 3.46
N GLY A 308 8.73 6.76 2.46
CA GLY A 308 8.74 5.32 2.67
C GLY A 308 10.14 4.72 2.87
N SER A 309 11.17 5.39 2.37
CA SER A 309 12.56 4.96 2.50
C SER A 309 13.51 6.17 2.56
N GLY A 310 14.74 5.93 2.97
CA GLY A 310 15.79 6.94 2.94
C GLY A 310 16.10 7.41 1.52
N LEU A 311 16.04 6.53 0.52
CA LEU A 311 16.25 6.90 -0.88
C LEU A 311 15.10 7.79 -1.40
N VAL A 312 13.85 7.46 -1.10
CA VAL A 312 12.69 8.33 -1.40
C VAL A 312 12.87 9.69 -0.74
N ARG A 313 13.27 9.73 0.53
CA ARG A 313 13.52 10.98 1.25
C ARG A 313 14.57 11.83 0.54
N LEU A 314 15.75 11.26 0.27
CA LEU A 314 16.83 11.98 -0.40
C LEU A 314 16.44 12.51 -1.78
N GLN A 315 15.66 11.71 -2.53
CA GLN A 315 15.17 12.14 -3.84
C GLN A 315 14.14 13.26 -3.71
N ALA A 316 13.19 13.14 -2.78
CA ALA A 316 12.17 14.18 -2.53
C ALA A 316 12.82 15.51 -2.08
N GLU A 317 13.83 15.45 -1.21
CA GLU A 317 14.58 16.62 -0.77
C GLU A 317 15.38 17.24 -1.92
N LYS A 318 16.02 16.43 -2.76
CA LYS A 318 16.72 16.90 -3.97
C LYS A 318 15.78 17.60 -4.96
N GLU A 319 14.52 17.15 -5.06
CA GLU A 319 13.49 17.74 -5.90
C GLU A 319 12.78 18.92 -5.23
N GLY A 320 13.07 19.22 -3.96
CA GLY A 320 12.47 20.31 -3.19
C GLY A 320 11.03 20.06 -2.74
N LEU A 321 10.57 18.79 -2.78
CA LEU A 321 9.21 18.43 -2.36
C LEU A 321 8.99 18.69 -0.86
N ASP A 322 9.99 18.43 -0.03
CA ASP A 322 9.98 18.72 1.41
C ASP A 322 9.74 20.21 1.68
N GLN A 323 10.32 21.11 0.87
CA GLN A 323 10.14 22.56 1.01
C GLN A 323 8.70 22.98 0.70
N ILE A 324 8.06 22.34 -0.29
CA ILE A 324 6.64 22.56 -0.63
C ILE A 324 5.76 22.20 0.57
N PHE A 325 5.97 21.03 1.16
CA PHE A 325 5.21 20.56 2.32
C PHE A 325 5.46 21.44 3.55
N LYS A 326 6.73 21.69 3.90
CA LYS A 326 7.11 22.53 5.05
C LYS A 326 6.52 23.94 4.94
N LYS A 327 6.60 24.56 3.76
CA LYS A 327 6.01 25.88 3.50
C LYS A 327 4.50 25.91 3.70
N ALA A 328 3.82 24.82 3.38
CA ALA A 328 2.38 24.67 3.59
C ALA A 328 2.00 24.32 5.04
N GLY A 329 2.97 24.06 5.93
CA GLY A 329 2.75 23.75 7.34
C GLY A 329 2.72 22.27 7.68
N PHE A 330 3.18 21.39 6.76
CA PHE A 330 3.37 19.98 7.09
C PHE A 330 4.71 19.75 7.81
N GLU A 331 4.72 18.77 8.70
CA GLU A 331 5.93 18.25 9.32
C GLU A 331 6.54 17.16 8.43
N TRP A 332 7.80 17.33 8.04
CA TRP A 332 8.57 16.36 7.27
C TRP A 332 9.29 15.40 8.22
N ARG A 333 9.01 14.11 8.13
CA ARG A 333 9.48 13.08 9.06
C ARG A 333 10.61 12.24 8.49
N GLU A 334 11.27 11.49 9.38
CA GLU A 334 12.16 10.40 9.01
C GLU A 334 11.40 9.24 8.37
N PRO A 335 12.03 8.48 7.45
CA PRO A 335 11.39 7.33 6.81
C PRO A 335 10.90 6.27 7.79
N GLY A 336 9.69 5.78 7.56
CA GLY A 336 9.10 4.73 8.39
C GLY A 336 7.58 4.67 8.32
N CYS A 337 6.99 3.81 9.17
CA CYS A 337 5.55 3.61 9.21
C CYS A 337 4.80 4.70 9.98
N SER A 338 5.45 5.35 10.97
CA SER A 338 4.90 6.46 11.73
C SER A 338 3.46 6.19 12.23
N MET A 339 2.54 7.09 11.98
CA MET A 339 1.14 7.02 12.41
C MET A 339 0.39 5.77 11.87
N CYS A 340 0.83 5.17 10.77
CA CYS A 340 0.20 3.97 10.22
C CYS A 340 0.17 2.80 11.21
N LEU A 341 1.26 2.58 11.95
CA LEU A 341 1.35 1.55 13.01
C LEU A 341 1.13 2.12 14.42
N ALA A 342 1.30 3.42 14.59
CA ALA A 342 1.21 4.10 15.90
C ALA A 342 2.09 3.47 16.99
N MET A 343 3.23 2.88 16.62
CA MET A 343 4.20 2.27 17.54
C MET A 343 5.24 3.25 18.06
N ASN A 344 5.11 4.53 17.73
CA ASN A 344 5.93 5.64 18.20
C ASN A 344 5.05 6.77 18.75
N ALA A 345 5.60 7.98 18.92
CA ALA A 345 4.87 9.14 19.39
C ALA A 345 3.81 9.66 18.39
N ASP A 346 3.91 9.29 17.11
CA ASP A 346 2.97 9.69 16.06
C ASP A 346 1.70 8.81 16.14
N ARG A 347 0.82 9.14 17.07
CA ARG A 347 -0.44 8.42 17.33
C ARG A 347 -1.56 9.37 17.66
N LEU A 348 -2.79 8.96 17.39
CA LEU A 348 -3.99 9.71 17.72
C LEU A 348 -4.38 9.53 19.18
N ASN A 349 -4.97 10.55 19.77
CA ASN A 349 -5.65 10.44 21.05
C ASN A 349 -7.14 10.10 20.83
N PRO A 350 -7.82 9.57 21.86
CA PRO A 350 -9.27 9.39 21.77
C PRO A 350 -9.98 10.70 21.41
N GLY A 351 -10.84 10.64 20.39
CA GLY A 351 -11.57 11.79 19.87
C GLY A 351 -10.89 12.56 18.74
N ASP A 352 -9.62 12.29 18.42
CA ASP A 352 -8.96 12.86 17.26
C ASP A 352 -9.43 12.20 15.95
N ARG A 353 -9.55 13.00 14.89
CA ARG A 353 -9.90 12.56 13.53
C ARG A 353 -8.70 12.75 12.62
N CYS A 354 -8.39 11.72 11.82
CA CYS A 354 -7.29 11.75 10.85
C CYS A 354 -7.79 11.43 9.43
N ALA A 355 -7.22 12.15 8.46
CA ALA A 355 -7.33 11.84 7.04
C ALA A 355 -5.95 11.46 6.49
#